data_b82c29019a6e268d5ff131bbaa7beed5
#
_entry.id   b82c29019a6e268d5ff131bbaa7beed5
#
_cell.length_a   1.000
_cell.length_b   1.000
_cell.length_c   1.000
_cell.angle_alpha   90.00
_cell.angle_beta   90.00
_cell.angle_gamma   90.00
#
_symmetry.space_group_name_H-M   'P 1'
#
loop_
_entity.id
_entity.type
_entity.pdbx_description
1 polymer ?
#
loop_
_entity_poly.entity_id
_entity_poly.type
_entity_poly.pdbx_seq_one_letter_code
_entity_poly.pdbx_strand_id
1 'polypeptide(L)'
;RIETESGVEDPAALAEIFTQLGYKPVFRDEKYRTEWDGGAGHIFLDETPIGVYAELEGPPEWIEEMRERLGVRPEQCTTESYGMLFLDWKARMHSPAENLTFEEIEVQTVER
;
A
#
# COMPACT_ATOMS: atom_id res chain seq x y z
N ARG A 1 12.06 3.17 -3.97
CA ARG A 1 12.19 1.70 -3.83
C ARG A 1 12.02 1.04 -5.20
N ILE A 2 12.85 0.09 -5.51
CA ILE A 2 12.79 -0.65 -6.77
C ILE A 2 11.80 -1.79 -6.63
N GLU A 3 10.88 -1.91 -7.60
CA GLU A 3 9.89 -2.96 -7.65
C GLU A 3 10.06 -3.78 -8.92
N THR A 4 9.97 -5.11 -8.77
CA THR A 4 10.01 -6.05 -9.89
C THR A 4 8.65 -6.72 -10.00
N GLU A 5 8.02 -6.58 -11.15
CA GLU A 5 6.68 -7.09 -11.39
C GLU A 5 6.64 -8.16 -12.45
N SER A 6 5.73 -9.10 -12.28
CA SER A 6 5.42 -10.12 -13.28
C SER A 6 3.92 -10.39 -13.27
N GLY A 7 3.34 -10.56 -14.44
CA GLY A 7 1.93 -10.92 -14.55
C GLY A 7 1.66 -12.32 -14.04
N VAL A 8 0.49 -12.53 -13.44
CA VAL A 8 0.03 -13.83 -12.95
C VAL A 8 -1.34 -14.09 -13.54
N GLU A 9 -1.43 -15.16 -14.33
CA GLU A 9 -2.69 -15.53 -15.00
C GLU A 9 -3.70 -16.09 -14.00
N ASP A 10 -3.26 -16.92 -13.06
CA ASP A 10 -4.11 -17.55 -12.05
C ASP A 10 -3.52 -17.35 -10.65
N PRO A 11 -3.93 -16.29 -9.93
CA PRO A 11 -3.41 -16.00 -8.60
C PRO A 11 -3.68 -17.10 -7.57
N ALA A 12 -4.82 -17.78 -7.67
CA ALA A 12 -5.17 -18.87 -6.75
C ALA A 12 -4.23 -20.07 -6.91
N ALA A 13 -3.90 -20.41 -8.17
CA ALA A 13 -2.95 -21.49 -8.45
C ALA A 13 -1.55 -21.12 -7.96
N LEU A 14 -1.12 -19.88 -8.14
CA LEU A 14 0.18 -19.43 -7.63
C LEU A 14 0.24 -19.48 -6.11
N ALA A 15 -0.82 -19.07 -5.41
CA ALA A 15 -0.90 -19.16 -3.96
C ALA A 15 -0.76 -20.62 -3.50
N GLU A 16 -1.42 -21.57 -4.19
CA GLU A 16 -1.30 -23.00 -3.89
C GLU A 16 0.13 -23.50 -4.08
N ILE A 17 0.80 -23.07 -5.14
CA ILE A 17 2.20 -23.41 -5.37
C ILE A 17 3.08 -22.96 -4.20
N PHE A 18 2.91 -21.73 -3.73
CA PHE A 18 3.66 -21.23 -2.57
C PHE A 18 3.34 -22.02 -1.30
N THR A 19 2.08 -22.39 -1.10
CA THR A 19 1.67 -23.22 0.04
C THR A 19 2.38 -24.58 0.00
N GLN A 20 2.43 -25.21 -1.16
CA GLN A 20 3.12 -26.50 -1.34
C GLN A 20 4.62 -26.38 -1.12
N LEU A 21 5.21 -25.22 -1.37
CA LEU A 21 6.62 -24.95 -1.10
C LEU A 21 6.93 -24.64 0.35
N GLY A 22 5.90 -24.60 1.21
CA GLY A 22 6.07 -24.33 2.64
C GLY A 22 5.87 -22.87 3.05
N TYR A 23 5.47 -21.99 2.13
CA TYR A 23 5.15 -20.60 2.47
C TYR A 23 3.71 -20.48 2.92
N LYS A 24 3.44 -19.48 3.73
CA LYS A 24 2.08 -19.14 4.14
C LYS A 24 1.91 -17.61 4.15
N PRO A 25 0.68 -17.11 3.94
CA PRO A 25 0.42 -15.68 4.09
C PRO A 25 0.65 -15.25 5.54
N VAL A 26 1.35 -14.13 5.72
CA VAL A 26 1.64 -13.57 7.04
C VAL A 26 1.03 -12.21 7.24
N PHE A 27 0.62 -11.56 6.15
CA PHE A 27 0.04 -10.23 6.18
C PHE A 27 -0.87 -10.03 4.97
N ARG A 28 -2.02 -9.37 5.19
CA ARG A 28 -2.99 -9.04 4.16
C ARG A 28 -3.28 -7.55 4.23
N ASP A 29 -3.29 -6.89 3.08
CA ASP A 29 -3.71 -5.50 2.98
C ASP A 29 -4.78 -5.31 1.92
N GLU A 30 -5.67 -4.34 2.16
CA GLU A 30 -6.74 -3.97 1.24
C GLU A 30 -6.74 -2.47 1.02
N LYS A 31 -7.10 -2.05 -0.19
CA LYS A 31 -7.24 -0.63 -0.52
C LYS A 31 -8.15 -0.47 -1.74
N TYR A 32 -8.74 0.71 -1.85
CA TYR A 32 -9.39 1.14 -3.08
C TYR A 32 -8.43 2.07 -3.80
N ARG A 33 -8.00 1.67 -4.99
CA ARG A 33 -6.99 2.40 -5.76
C ARG A 33 -7.59 3.07 -6.99
N THR A 34 -7.28 4.37 -7.15
CA THR A 34 -7.53 5.10 -8.38
C THR A 34 -6.19 5.40 -9.04
N GLU A 35 -6.08 5.14 -10.33
CA GLU A 35 -4.85 5.30 -11.07
C GLU A 35 -4.99 6.35 -12.17
N TRP A 36 -3.98 7.22 -12.28
CA TRP A 36 -3.84 8.16 -13.40
C TRP A 36 -2.50 7.91 -14.09
N ASP A 37 -2.55 7.92 -15.43
CA ASP A 37 -1.34 7.87 -16.25
C ASP A 37 -0.74 9.27 -16.29
N GLY A 38 0.47 9.41 -15.78
CA GLY A 38 1.21 10.68 -15.73
C GLY A 38 2.25 10.84 -16.83
N GLY A 39 2.19 10.03 -17.88
CA GLY A 39 3.16 10.05 -18.98
C GLY A 39 4.33 9.12 -18.69
N ALA A 40 5.38 9.63 -18.07
CA ALA A 40 6.56 8.82 -17.72
C ALA A 40 6.35 7.92 -16.49
N GLY A 41 5.29 8.15 -15.73
CA GLY A 41 4.98 7.38 -14.53
C GLY A 41 3.49 7.35 -14.24
N HIS A 42 3.15 6.83 -13.09
CA HIS A 42 1.76 6.68 -12.65
C HIS A 42 1.53 7.38 -11.31
N ILE A 43 0.34 7.91 -11.15
CA ILE A 43 -0.12 8.50 -9.90
C ILE A 43 -1.25 7.62 -9.38
N PHE A 44 -1.14 7.16 -8.13
CA PHE A 44 -2.18 6.38 -7.48
C PHE A 44 -2.74 7.14 -6.30
N LEU A 45 -4.05 7.07 -6.12
CA LEU A 45 -4.70 7.48 -4.89
C LEU A 45 -5.27 6.23 -4.23
N ASP A 46 -4.78 5.93 -3.04
CA ASP A 46 -5.13 4.72 -2.30
C ASP A 46 -5.94 5.08 -1.06
N GLU A 47 -7.18 4.62 -1.03
CA GLU A 47 -8.03 4.68 0.14
C GLU A 47 -7.82 3.40 0.93
N THR A 48 -7.10 3.52 2.05
CA THR A 48 -6.76 2.38 2.92
C THR A 48 -7.54 2.45 4.22
N PRO A 49 -7.59 1.34 4.99
CA PRO A 49 -8.24 1.36 6.31
C PRO A 49 -7.63 2.34 7.32
N ILE A 50 -6.38 2.77 7.12
CA ILE A 50 -5.68 3.70 8.02
C ILE A 50 -5.52 5.11 7.46
N GLY A 51 -6.11 5.39 6.31
CA GLY A 51 -6.07 6.71 5.71
C GLY A 51 -5.90 6.69 4.21
N VAL A 52 -5.87 7.88 3.62
CA VAL A 52 -5.73 8.07 2.19
C VAL A 52 -4.29 8.46 1.89
N TYR A 53 -3.68 7.76 0.93
CA TYR A 53 -2.30 7.99 0.51
C TYR A 53 -2.24 8.18 -0.99
N ALA A 54 -1.29 8.98 -1.44
CA ALA A 54 -0.96 9.07 -2.85
C ALA A 54 0.40 8.41 -3.08
N GLU A 55 0.53 7.67 -4.17
CA GLU A 55 1.79 7.09 -4.60
C GLU A 55 2.20 7.66 -5.95
N LEU A 56 3.48 7.96 -6.08
CA LEU A 56 4.09 8.33 -7.36
C LEU A 56 5.06 7.23 -7.75
N GLU A 57 4.84 6.65 -8.92
CA GLU A 57 5.64 5.54 -9.43
C GLU A 57 6.19 5.89 -10.81
N GLY A 58 7.51 5.91 -10.93
CA GLY A 58 8.19 6.26 -12.18
C GLY A 58 9.66 6.56 -11.97
N PRO A 59 10.32 7.14 -12.99
CA PRO A 59 11.72 7.56 -12.87
C PRO A 59 11.89 8.61 -11.77
N PRO A 60 13.04 8.62 -11.07
CA PRO A 60 13.26 9.56 -9.96
C PRO A 60 13.04 11.03 -10.32
N GLU A 61 13.47 11.47 -11.50
CA GLU A 61 13.30 12.86 -11.96
C GLU A 61 11.82 13.20 -12.14
N TRP A 62 11.05 12.28 -12.67
CA TRP A 62 9.61 12.46 -12.84
C TRP A 62 8.89 12.53 -11.50
N ILE A 63 9.28 11.67 -10.56
CA ILE A 63 8.69 11.67 -9.20
C ILE A 63 8.92 13.04 -8.54
N GLU A 64 10.14 13.55 -8.59
CA GLU A 64 10.49 14.83 -7.99
C GLU A 64 9.72 15.99 -8.63
N GLU A 65 9.65 16.03 -9.96
CA GLU A 65 8.88 17.04 -10.68
C GLU A 65 7.40 16.99 -10.32
N MET A 66 6.83 15.79 -10.28
CA MET A 66 5.42 15.62 -9.97
C MET A 66 5.11 15.99 -8.51
N ARG A 67 6.01 15.63 -7.59
CA ARG A 67 5.89 16.04 -6.19
C ARG A 67 5.81 17.57 -6.07
N GLU A 68 6.68 18.29 -6.76
CA GLU A 68 6.67 19.75 -6.76
C GLU A 68 5.40 20.32 -7.35
N ARG A 69 4.94 19.76 -8.47
CA ARG A 69 3.70 20.20 -9.13
C ARG A 69 2.46 19.99 -8.26
N LEU A 70 2.46 18.94 -7.45
CA LEU A 70 1.36 18.67 -6.50
C LEU A 70 1.48 19.50 -5.21
N GLY A 71 2.57 20.23 -5.03
CA GLY A 71 2.77 21.06 -3.85
C GLY A 71 3.06 20.25 -2.59
N VAL A 72 3.55 19.03 -2.72
CA VAL A 72 3.87 18.15 -1.59
C VAL A 72 5.30 18.40 -1.15
N ARG A 73 5.49 18.66 0.15
CA ARG A 73 6.82 18.90 0.71
C ARG A 73 7.56 17.57 0.93
N PRO A 74 8.92 17.56 0.82
CA PRO A 74 9.68 16.33 1.02
C PRO A 74 9.41 15.63 2.36
N GLU A 75 9.20 16.37 3.44
CA GLU A 75 8.91 15.81 4.76
C GLU A 75 7.54 15.14 4.87
N GLN A 76 6.67 15.33 3.88
CA GLN A 76 5.38 14.66 3.77
C GLN A 76 5.45 13.35 3.00
N CYS A 77 6.62 13.02 2.47
CA CYS A 77 6.84 11.84 1.65
C CYS A 77 7.54 10.73 2.44
N THR A 78 7.26 9.49 2.07
CA THR A 78 7.92 8.32 2.63
C THR A 78 8.10 7.25 1.56
N THR A 79 9.11 6.40 1.73
CA THR A 79 9.31 5.22 0.92
C THR A 79 8.89 3.94 1.66
N GLU A 80 8.29 4.09 2.85
CA GLU A 80 7.81 2.96 3.63
C GLU A 80 6.67 2.23 2.92
N SER A 81 6.62 0.91 3.10
CA SER A 81 5.52 0.09 2.61
C SER A 81 4.26 0.29 3.45
N TYR A 82 3.10 -0.10 2.92
CA TYR A 82 1.86 -0.08 3.70
C TYR A 82 1.96 -0.99 4.93
N GLY A 83 2.73 -2.06 4.86
CA GLY A 83 3.00 -2.90 6.03
C GLY A 83 3.66 -2.13 7.15
N MET A 84 4.67 -1.31 6.84
CA MET A 84 5.35 -0.47 7.83
C MET A 84 4.45 0.63 8.36
N LEU A 85 3.70 1.30 7.48
CA LEU A 85 2.73 2.32 7.87
C LEU A 85 1.67 1.75 8.80
N PHE A 86 1.22 0.53 8.53
CA PHE A 86 0.28 -0.18 9.39
C PHE A 86 0.85 -0.46 10.77
N LEU A 87 2.10 -0.93 10.86
CA LEU A 87 2.76 -1.20 12.14
C LEU A 87 2.89 0.08 12.99
N ASP A 88 3.25 1.20 12.37
CA ASP A 88 3.32 2.48 13.04
C ASP A 88 1.94 2.94 13.54
N TRP A 89 0.93 2.84 12.69
CA TRP A 89 -0.45 3.17 13.05
C TRP A 89 -0.94 2.28 14.19
N LYS A 90 -0.71 0.98 14.09
CA LYS A 90 -1.10 -0.02 15.09
C LYS A 90 -0.50 0.31 16.45
N ALA A 91 0.78 0.69 16.50
CA ALA A 91 1.47 1.07 17.72
C ALA A 91 0.87 2.34 18.33
N ARG A 92 0.62 3.38 17.52
CA ARG A 92 0.05 4.64 18.00
C ARG A 92 -1.37 4.49 18.51
N MET A 93 -2.16 3.63 17.88
CA MET A 93 -3.58 3.44 18.20
C MET A 93 -3.82 2.29 19.20
N HIS A 94 -2.77 1.58 19.59
CA HIS A 94 -2.87 0.38 20.42
C HIS A 94 -3.88 -0.63 19.86
N SER A 95 -3.86 -0.80 18.52
CA SER A 95 -4.81 -1.66 17.81
C SER A 95 -4.37 -3.13 17.87
N PRO A 96 -5.31 -4.07 18.14
CA PRO A 96 -5.01 -5.51 18.06
C PRO A 96 -5.12 -6.06 16.63
N ALA A 97 -5.40 -5.24 15.61
CA ALA A 97 -5.51 -5.70 14.24
C ALA A 97 -4.24 -6.40 13.78
N GLU A 98 -4.38 -7.52 13.09
CA GLU A 98 -3.25 -8.27 12.54
C GLU A 98 -3.04 -7.96 11.06
N ASN A 99 -4.09 -7.53 10.36
CA ASN A 99 -4.07 -7.22 8.94
C ASN A 99 -4.63 -5.83 8.67
N LEU A 100 -4.15 -5.23 7.59
CA LEU A 100 -4.62 -3.94 7.11
C LEU A 100 -5.84 -4.16 6.21
N THR A 101 -6.92 -4.62 6.81
CA THR A 101 -8.19 -4.87 6.12
C THR A 101 -9.27 -3.95 6.66
N PHE A 102 -10.23 -3.60 5.80
CA PHE A 102 -11.34 -2.74 6.20
C PHE A 102 -12.16 -3.39 7.29
N GLU A 103 -12.38 -4.70 7.20
CA GLU A 103 -13.14 -5.44 8.20
C GLU A 103 -12.53 -5.33 9.60
N GLU A 104 -11.23 -5.59 9.75
CA GLU A 104 -10.58 -5.58 11.06
C GLU A 104 -10.51 -4.18 11.67
N ILE A 105 -10.28 -3.16 10.85
CA ILE A 105 -10.07 -1.80 11.33
C ILE A 105 -11.39 -1.05 11.52
N GLU A 106 -12.35 -1.21 10.61
CA GLU A 106 -13.67 -0.58 10.73
C GLU A 106 -14.44 -1.10 11.94
N VAL A 107 -14.38 -2.40 12.22
CA VAL A 107 -15.00 -2.98 13.41
C VAL A 107 -14.46 -2.32 14.68
N GLN A 108 -13.17 -2.09 14.76
CA GLN A 108 -12.55 -1.40 15.90
C GLN A 108 -12.98 0.06 16.00
N THR A 109 -13.17 0.73 14.87
CA THR A 109 -13.64 2.11 14.83
C THR A 109 -15.07 2.21 15.31
N VAL A 110 -15.91 1.25 14.95
CA VAL A 110 -17.34 1.22 15.34
C VAL A 110 -17.49 0.95 16.85
N GLU A 111 -16.60 0.19 17.45
CA GLU A 111 -16.61 -0.11 18.89
C GLU A 111 -16.20 1.06 19.79
N ARG A 112 -15.71 2.11 19.21
CA ARG A 112 -15.36 3.34 19.90
C ARG A 112 -16.58 4.24 20.07
#